data_dfbe9447c7da5f97c98369ce242127ff
#
_entry.id   dfbe9447c7da5f97c98369ce242127ff
#
_cell.length_a   1.000
_cell.length_b   1.000
_cell.length_c   1.000
_cell.angle_alpha   90.00
_cell.angle_beta   90.00
_cell.angle_gamma   90.00
#
_symmetry.space_group_name_H-M   'P 1'
#
loop_
_entity.id
_entity.type
_entity.pdbx_description
1 polymer ?
#
loop_
_entity_poly.entity_id
_entity_poly.type
_entity_poly.pdbx_seq_one_letter_code
_entity_poly.pdbx_strand_id
1 'polypeptide(L)'
;KCIWEGAQWAIMFLLVYQGIFHFGKLDAQHSMKQDYLLRTEQWDLVISEFNHDVLSKRRMCGLNLALAHKGQLSERLLDYPQHGIETLMLHWDQSIYTAQLHSDLYYCMGIISAAQKFAFEAFVSSRSSGNPRMLKRLIETNLITGSYPIADKYIQLLEKTWFYKDWATAPVSYT
;
A
#
# COMPACT_ATOMS: atom_id res chain seq x y z
N LYS A 1 10.58 -26.79 -44.90
CA LYS A 1 9.58 -25.77 -44.43
C LYS A 1 9.43 -25.76 -42.90
N CYS A 2 9.28 -26.93 -42.24
CA CYS A 2 9.10 -27.03 -40.78
C CYS A 2 10.24 -26.42 -39.94
N ILE A 3 11.48 -26.49 -40.39
CA ILE A 3 12.65 -25.97 -39.63
C ILE A 3 12.62 -24.43 -39.58
N TRP A 4 12.19 -23.78 -40.67
CA TRP A 4 12.07 -22.33 -40.76
C TRP A 4 10.95 -21.76 -39.87
N GLU A 5 9.83 -22.47 -39.81
CA GLU A 5 8.71 -22.13 -38.96
C GLU A 5 9.09 -22.26 -37.47
N GLY A 6 9.81 -23.33 -37.11
CA GLY A 6 10.33 -23.50 -35.75
C GLY A 6 11.32 -22.42 -35.32
N ALA A 7 12.20 -22.00 -36.23
CA ALA A 7 13.16 -20.92 -35.97
C ALA A 7 12.46 -19.56 -35.78
N GLN A 8 11.39 -19.25 -36.52
CA GLN A 8 10.59 -18.02 -36.33
C GLN A 8 9.92 -17.95 -34.95
N TRP A 9 9.33 -19.07 -34.50
CA TRP A 9 8.73 -19.14 -33.19
C TRP A 9 9.76 -18.97 -32.07
N ALA A 10 10.94 -19.60 -32.20
CA ALA A 10 12.03 -19.44 -31.23
C ALA A 10 12.51 -17.98 -31.12
N ILE A 11 12.68 -17.28 -32.24
CA ILE A 11 13.07 -15.87 -32.27
C ILE A 11 11.96 -15.00 -31.65
N MET A 12 10.70 -15.29 -31.95
CA MET A 12 9.59 -14.55 -31.39
C MET A 12 9.51 -14.69 -29.85
N PHE A 13 9.66 -15.92 -29.34
CA PHE A 13 9.72 -16.17 -27.89
C PHE A 13 10.90 -15.48 -27.23
N LEU A 14 12.07 -15.44 -27.88
CA LEU A 14 13.25 -14.78 -27.36
C LEU A 14 13.09 -13.26 -27.31
N LEU A 15 12.46 -12.65 -28.34
CA LEU A 15 12.14 -11.23 -28.35
C LEU A 15 11.10 -10.87 -27.29
N VAL A 16 10.06 -11.68 -27.10
CA VAL A 16 9.06 -11.49 -26.04
C VAL A 16 9.71 -11.61 -24.66
N TYR A 17 10.57 -12.63 -24.48
CA TYR A 17 11.30 -12.81 -23.22
C TYR A 17 12.22 -11.63 -22.91
N GLN A 18 13.02 -11.15 -23.88
CA GLN A 18 13.83 -9.94 -23.72
C GLN A 18 12.96 -8.70 -23.49
N GLY A 19 11.81 -8.57 -24.17
CA GLY A 19 10.88 -7.49 -23.97
C GLY A 19 10.34 -7.46 -22.54
N ILE A 20 9.92 -8.60 -22.00
CA ILE A 20 9.43 -8.69 -20.60
C ILE A 20 10.54 -8.32 -19.62
N PHE A 21 11.78 -8.77 -19.84
CA PHE A 21 12.91 -8.47 -18.96
C PHE A 21 13.33 -6.99 -19.03
N HIS A 22 13.30 -6.39 -20.22
CA HIS A 22 13.76 -5.01 -20.43
C HIS A 22 12.69 -3.97 -20.09
N PHE A 23 11.42 -4.28 -20.36
CA PHE A 23 10.29 -3.38 -20.10
C PHE A 23 9.48 -3.76 -18.86
N GLY A 24 9.74 -4.92 -18.27
CA GLY A 24 9.11 -5.35 -17.02
C GLY A 24 9.50 -4.40 -15.88
N LYS A 25 8.54 -3.63 -15.37
CA LYS A 25 8.73 -2.75 -14.22
C LYS A 25 8.83 -3.60 -12.94
N LEU A 26 9.95 -4.27 -12.71
CA LEU A 26 10.21 -5.07 -11.50
C LEU A 26 10.00 -4.26 -10.22
N ASP A 27 10.33 -2.98 -10.27
CA ASP A 27 10.13 -2.03 -9.17
C ASP A 27 8.65 -1.86 -8.80
N ALA A 28 7.75 -1.89 -9.79
CA ALA A 28 6.30 -1.83 -9.55
C ALA A 28 5.80 -3.12 -8.86
N GLN A 29 6.31 -4.29 -9.24
CA GLN A 29 5.93 -5.56 -8.61
C GLN A 29 6.38 -5.61 -7.15
N HIS A 30 7.61 -5.20 -6.85
CA HIS A 30 8.13 -5.12 -5.48
C HIS A 30 7.33 -4.13 -4.63
N SER A 31 6.94 -2.99 -5.21
CA SER A 31 6.11 -2.00 -4.52
C SER A 31 4.69 -2.52 -4.23
N MET A 32 4.09 -3.23 -5.18
CA MET A 32 2.77 -3.87 -5.00
C MET A 32 2.81 -4.98 -3.95
N LYS A 33 3.88 -5.80 -3.96
CA LYS A 33 4.07 -6.85 -2.97
C LYS A 33 4.24 -6.27 -1.57
N GLN A 34 5.05 -5.22 -1.43
CA GLN A 34 5.23 -4.54 -0.16
C GLN A 34 3.91 -3.92 0.34
N ASP A 35 3.13 -3.26 -0.53
CA ASP A 35 1.81 -2.73 -0.16
C ASP A 35 0.87 -3.85 0.32
N TYR A 36 0.89 -5.01 -0.34
CA TYR A 36 0.13 -6.17 0.09
C TYR A 36 0.54 -6.66 1.48
N LEU A 37 1.85 -6.79 1.73
CA LEU A 37 2.38 -7.24 3.02
C LEU A 37 2.09 -6.24 4.15
N LEU A 38 2.21 -4.94 3.89
CA LEU A 38 1.84 -3.88 4.84
C LEU A 38 0.34 -3.94 5.18
N ARG A 39 -0.50 -4.13 4.18
CA ARG A 39 -1.96 -4.22 4.35
C ARG A 39 -2.40 -5.45 5.12
N THR A 40 -1.68 -6.56 4.96
CA THR A 40 -1.96 -7.83 5.66
C THR A 40 -1.21 -7.95 6.97
N GLU A 41 -0.55 -6.88 7.42
CA GLU A 41 0.18 -6.78 8.68
C GLU A 41 1.29 -7.84 8.83
N GLN A 42 1.86 -8.27 7.69
CA GLN A 42 2.94 -9.26 7.65
C GLN A 42 4.30 -8.55 7.82
N TRP A 43 4.48 -7.90 8.96
CA TRP A 43 5.64 -7.03 9.25
C TRP A 43 6.98 -7.75 9.10
N ASP A 44 7.07 -9.00 9.58
CA ASP A 44 8.31 -9.78 9.50
C ASP A 44 8.71 -10.07 8.04
N LEU A 45 7.73 -10.32 7.17
CA LEU A 45 7.99 -10.50 5.74
C LEU A 45 8.41 -9.20 5.06
N VAL A 46 7.83 -8.06 5.43
CA VAL A 46 8.26 -6.75 4.93
C VAL A 46 9.74 -6.52 5.25
N ILE A 47 10.15 -6.86 6.47
CA ILE A 47 11.54 -6.66 6.94
C ILE A 47 12.50 -7.66 6.29
N SER A 48 12.10 -8.95 6.19
CA SER A 48 12.96 -10.02 5.65
C SER A 48 13.15 -9.95 4.14
N GLU A 49 12.14 -9.47 3.41
CA GLU A 49 12.19 -9.33 1.95
C GLU A 49 12.82 -8.02 1.50
N PHE A 50 13.26 -7.19 2.44
CA PHE A 50 13.88 -5.93 2.12
C PHE A 50 15.28 -6.17 1.53
N ASN A 51 15.43 -5.86 0.25
CA ASN A 51 16.72 -5.95 -0.43
C ASN A 51 17.39 -4.57 -0.47
N HIS A 52 18.65 -4.53 -0.10
CA HIS A 52 19.46 -3.30 -0.02
C HIS A 52 19.76 -2.66 -1.39
N ASP A 53 19.56 -3.39 -2.50
CA ASP A 53 20.05 -2.96 -3.81
C ASP A 53 19.20 -1.91 -4.52
N VAL A 54 17.90 -1.77 -4.18
CA VAL A 54 17.02 -0.79 -4.85
C VAL A 54 16.10 -0.12 -3.84
N LEU A 55 16.49 1.09 -3.45
CA LEU A 55 15.83 1.83 -2.39
C LEU A 55 15.03 3.01 -2.95
N SER A 56 13.79 2.74 -3.36
CA SER A 56 12.86 3.86 -3.47
C SER A 56 12.49 4.37 -2.07
N LYS A 57 12.44 5.69 -1.88
CA LYS A 57 12.07 6.33 -0.60
C LYS A 57 10.75 5.78 -0.06
N ARG A 58 9.81 5.42 -0.95
CA ARG A 58 8.53 4.79 -0.62
C ARG A 58 8.70 3.42 0.04
N ARG A 59 9.56 2.57 -0.54
CA ARG A 59 9.82 1.24 0.03
C ARG A 59 10.50 1.33 1.37
N MET A 60 11.39 2.31 1.54
CA MET A 60 12.05 2.58 2.82
C MET A 60 11.04 3.07 3.86
N CYS A 61 10.13 3.98 3.50
CA CYS A 61 9.07 4.42 4.40
C CYS A 61 8.17 3.25 4.86
N GLY A 62 7.80 2.34 3.95
CA GLY A 62 7.06 1.12 4.29
C GLY A 62 7.85 0.17 5.23
N LEU A 63 9.16 0.02 5.03
CA LEU A 63 10.02 -0.73 5.94
C LEU A 63 10.06 -0.08 7.34
N ASN A 64 10.27 1.23 7.40
CA ASN A 64 10.31 1.95 8.67
C ASN A 64 8.97 1.87 9.41
N LEU A 65 7.85 1.87 8.69
CA LEU A 65 6.52 1.62 9.27
C LEU A 65 6.42 0.20 9.87
N ALA A 66 6.93 -0.81 9.17
CA ALA A 66 6.96 -2.18 9.69
C ALA A 66 7.84 -2.32 10.93
N LEU A 67 9.02 -1.68 10.93
CA LEU A 67 9.90 -1.62 12.10
C LEU A 67 9.23 -0.91 13.29
N ALA A 68 8.47 0.15 13.04
CA ALA A 68 7.72 0.87 14.06
C ALA A 68 6.65 -0.04 14.70
N HIS A 69 5.89 -0.78 13.90
CA HIS A 69 4.90 -1.74 14.39
C HIS A 69 5.51 -2.87 15.23
N LYS A 70 6.75 -3.27 14.89
CA LYS A 70 7.50 -4.27 15.68
C LYS A 70 8.20 -3.68 16.92
N GLY A 71 8.13 -2.36 17.13
CA GLY A 71 8.86 -1.68 18.20
C GLY A 71 10.37 -1.64 18.01
N GLN A 72 10.87 -1.95 16.81
CA GLN A 72 12.30 -2.07 16.49
C GLN A 72 12.85 -0.85 15.75
N LEU A 73 12.04 0.18 15.50
CA LEU A 73 12.46 1.32 14.69
C LEU A 73 13.67 2.04 15.28
N SER A 74 13.68 2.31 16.60
CA SER A 74 14.76 3.03 17.26
C SER A 74 16.10 2.28 17.24
N GLU A 75 16.04 0.96 17.27
CA GLU A 75 17.25 0.12 17.32
C GLU A 75 17.82 -0.15 15.94
N ARG A 76 16.94 -0.36 14.95
CA ARG A 76 17.32 -0.86 13.63
C ARG A 76 17.19 0.17 12.50
N LEU A 77 16.78 1.40 12.79
CA LEU A 77 16.62 2.44 11.77
C LEU A 77 17.92 2.64 10.96
N LEU A 78 19.07 2.64 11.64
CA LEU A 78 20.38 2.89 11.03
C LEU A 78 21.02 1.65 10.39
N ASP A 79 20.42 0.46 10.55
CA ASP A 79 20.85 -0.75 9.83
C ASP A 79 20.54 -0.66 8.34
N TYR A 80 19.64 0.27 7.97
CA TYR A 80 19.19 0.47 6.62
C TYR A 80 19.62 1.84 6.09
N PRO A 81 19.97 1.96 4.79
CA PRO A 81 20.44 3.22 4.23
C PRO A 81 19.30 4.25 4.16
N GLN A 82 19.27 5.15 5.11
CA GLN A 82 18.29 6.23 5.17
C GLN A 82 18.70 7.38 4.23
N HIS A 83 17.76 7.86 3.42
CA HIS A 83 17.96 8.97 2.48
C HIS A 83 17.21 10.24 2.95
N GLY A 84 17.50 10.66 4.17
CA GLY A 84 16.90 11.83 4.80
C GLY A 84 15.51 11.56 5.37
N ILE A 85 14.83 12.64 5.77
CA ILE A 85 13.51 12.58 6.44
C ILE A 85 12.42 11.94 5.57
N GLU A 86 12.59 11.95 4.24
CA GLU A 86 11.62 11.40 3.31
C GLU A 86 11.51 9.87 3.37
N THR A 87 12.43 9.20 4.02
CA THR A 87 12.35 7.76 4.27
C THR A 87 11.47 7.42 5.47
N LEU A 88 11.27 8.36 6.37
CA LEU A 88 10.31 8.25 7.48
C LEU A 88 8.94 8.82 7.09
N MET A 89 8.93 9.93 6.36
CA MET A 89 7.71 10.59 5.92
C MET A 89 7.92 11.10 4.49
N LEU A 90 7.25 10.48 3.53
CA LEU A 90 7.34 10.84 2.12
C LEU A 90 6.90 12.29 1.89
N HIS A 91 7.53 12.93 0.91
CA HIS A 91 6.99 14.18 0.39
C HIS A 91 5.65 13.93 -0.32
N TRP A 92 4.68 14.83 -0.10
CA TRP A 92 3.36 14.74 -0.75
C TRP A 92 3.45 15.03 -2.24
N ASP A 93 3.22 14.01 -3.07
CA ASP A 93 3.32 14.05 -4.53
C ASP A 93 1.97 13.89 -5.25
N GLN A 94 0.86 14.03 -4.52
CA GLN A 94 -0.51 13.85 -5.00
C GLN A 94 -0.81 12.46 -5.59
N SER A 95 0.06 11.48 -5.36
CA SER A 95 -0.20 10.13 -5.80
C SER A 95 -1.09 9.37 -4.82
N ILE A 96 -1.94 8.49 -5.36
CA ILE A 96 -2.84 7.62 -4.55
C ILE A 96 -2.02 6.78 -3.56
N TYR A 97 -0.88 6.25 -4.00
CA TYR A 97 -0.04 5.38 -3.18
C TYR A 97 0.61 6.12 -2.01
N THR A 98 1.06 7.37 -2.25
CA THR A 98 1.62 8.21 -1.19
C THR A 98 0.54 8.61 -0.20
N ALA A 99 -0.67 8.93 -0.67
CA ALA A 99 -1.81 9.22 0.20
C ALA A 99 -2.19 8.01 1.08
N GLN A 100 -2.22 6.81 0.53
CA GLN A 100 -2.48 5.58 1.29
C GLN A 100 -1.44 5.37 2.39
N LEU A 101 -0.16 5.47 2.04
CA LEU A 101 0.93 5.28 3.00
C LEU A 101 0.94 6.36 4.09
N HIS A 102 0.66 7.61 3.74
CA HIS A 102 0.48 8.68 4.73
C HIS A 102 -0.71 8.42 5.66
N SER A 103 -1.84 7.94 5.11
CA SER A 103 -2.98 7.58 5.94
C SER A 103 -2.63 6.50 6.97
N ASP A 104 -1.92 5.47 6.54
CA ASP A 104 -1.49 4.39 7.43
C ASP A 104 -0.48 4.89 8.47
N LEU A 105 0.50 5.69 8.05
CA LEU A 105 1.51 6.27 8.93
C LEU A 105 0.88 7.16 10.02
N TYR A 106 0.04 8.12 9.61
CA TYR A 106 -0.62 9.02 10.57
C TYR A 106 -1.60 8.29 11.49
N TYR A 107 -2.25 7.24 10.99
CA TYR A 107 -3.12 6.41 11.82
C TYR A 107 -2.32 5.69 12.91
N CYS A 108 -1.16 5.13 12.54
CA CYS A 108 -0.23 4.48 13.45
C CYS A 108 0.31 5.45 14.53
N MET A 109 0.54 6.70 14.13
CA MET A 109 0.97 7.78 15.03
C MET A 109 -0.15 8.33 15.93
N GLY A 110 -1.40 7.89 15.75
CA GLY A 110 -2.57 8.40 16.45
C GLY A 110 -3.04 9.80 15.99
N ILE A 111 -2.50 10.31 14.87
CA ILE A 111 -2.90 11.60 14.30
C ILE A 111 -4.11 11.39 13.38
N ILE A 112 -5.25 11.12 14.00
CA ILE A 112 -6.47 10.64 13.32
C ILE A 112 -6.97 11.60 12.24
N SER A 113 -6.93 12.92 12.50
CA SER A 113 -7.36 13.92 11.52
C SER A 113 -6.53 13.93 10.24
N ALA A 114 -5.21 13.75 10.36
CA ALA A 114 -4.32 13.64 9.20
C ALA A 114 -4.54 12.31 8.47
N ALA A 115 -4.68 11.20 9.21
CA ALA A 115 -5.00 9.89 8.65
C ALA A 115 -6.29 9.93 7.83
N GLN A 116 -7.34 10.58 8.36
CA GLN A 116 -8.62 10.78 7.68
C GLN A 116 -8.49 11.61 6.42
N LYS A 117 -7.74 12.73 6.49
CA LYS A 117 -7.47 13.58 5.32
C LYS A 117 -6.85 12.78 4.18
N PHE A 118 -5.77 12.06 4.45
CA PHE A 118 -5.06 11.31 3.43
C PHE A 118 -5.85 10.08 2.94
N ALA A 119 -6.67 9.46 3.79
CA ALA A 119 -7.60 8.43 3.36
C ALA A 119 -8.63 8.97 2.36
N PHE A 120 -9.17 10.18 2.61
CA PHE A 120 -10.10 10.84 1.72
C PHE A 120 -9.44 11.23 0.40
N GLU A 121 -8.23 11.80 0.43
CA GLU A 121 -7.43 12.11 -0.77
C GLU A 121 -7.23 10.87 -1.65
N ALA A 122 -6.80 9.76 -1.06
CA ALA A 122 -6.61 8.50 -1.78
C ALA A 122 -7.92 7.93 -2.32
N PHE A 123 -9.03 8.09 -1.59
CA PHE A 123 -10.35 7.64 -2.03
C PHE A 123 -10.84 8.42 -3.24
N VAL A 124 -10.75 9.74 -3.21
CA VAL A 124 -11.22 10.62 -4.30
C VAL A 124 -10.33 10.51 -5.54
N SER A 125 -9.03 10.36 -5.36
CA SER A 125 -8.08 10.23 -6.48
C SER A 125 -8.13 8.87 -7.18
N SER A 126 -8.88 7.92 -6.66
CA SER A 126 -9.02 6.59 -7.25
C SER A 126 -9.89 6.63 -8.52
N ARG A 127 -9.34 6.14 -9.64
CA ARG A 127 -10.00 6.17 -10.95
C ARG A 127 -11.22 5.26 -11.09
N SER A 128 -11.36 4.24 -10.23
CA SER A 128 -12.42 3.23 -10.32
C SER A 128 -13.28 3.25 -9.06
N SER A 129 -14.36 4.05 -9.07
CA SER A 129 -15.44 3.99 -8.06
C SER A 129 -15.03 4.02 -6.58
N GLY A 130 -13.84 4.54 -6.28
CA GLY A 130 -13.30 4.60 -4.92
C GLY A 130 -12.34 3.45 -4.58
N ASN A 131 -11.74 3.55 -3.41
CA ASN A 131 -10.81 2.56 -2.87
C ASN A 131 -11.40 1.95 -1.59
N PRO A 132 -11.82 0.66 -1.61
CA PRO A 132 -12.44 0.02 -0.44
C PRO A 132 -11.56 0.02 0.83
N ARG A 133 -10.23 -0.09 0.67
CA ARG A 133 -9.28 0.02 1.79
C ARG A 133 -9.36 1.39 2.47
N MET A 134 -9.42 2.44 1.66
CA MET A 134 -9.52 3.80 2.20
C MET A 134 -10.92 4.11 2.75
N LEU A 135 -11.98 3.50 2.19
CA LEU A 135 -13.30 3.54 2.82
C LEU A 135 -13.27 2.93 4.22
N LYS A 136 -12.63 1.77 4.38
CA LYS A 136 -12.45 1.16 5.70
C LYS A 136 -11.74 2.12 6.66
N ARG A 137 -10.64 2.74 6.23
CA ARG A 137 -9.90 3.73 7.03
C ARG A 137 -10.76 4.95 7.39
N LEU A 138 -11.60 5.44 6.45
CA LEU A 138 -12.54 6.52 6.71
C LEU A 138 -13.61 6.13 7.74
N ILE A 139 -14.09 4.90 7.72
CA ILE A 139 -15.00 4.38 8.74
C ILE A 139 -14.29 4.40 10.10
N GLU A 140 -13.13 3.76 10.21
CA GLU A 140 -12.35 3.68 11.45
C GLU A 140 -12.09 5.06 12.05
N THR A 141 -11.62 6.01 11.24
CA THR A 141 -11.32 7.37 11.70
C THR A 141 -12.57 8.15 12.12
N ASN A 142 -13.70 7.99 11.42
CA ASN A 142 -14.96 8.62 11.80
C ASN A 142 -15.57 8.01 13.07
N LEU A 143 -15.39 6.71 13.30
CA LEU A 143 -15.80 6.07 14.56
C LEU A 143 -14.99 6.62 15.74
N ILE A 144 -13.66 6.71 15.58
CA ILE A 144 -12.77 7.27 16.63
C ILE A 144 -13.13 8.72 16.96
N THR A 145 -13.50 9.52 15.94
CA THR A 145 -13.86 10.92 16.13
C THR A 145 -15.32 11.14 16.56
N GLY A 146 -16.11 10.08 16.74
CA GLY A 146 -17.53 10.17 17.11
C GLY A 146 -18.46 10.61 16.00
N SER A 147 -17.99 10.66 14.74
CA SER A 147 -18.79 11.08 13.58
C SER A 147 -19.61 9.91 13.02
N TYR A 148 -20.41 9.26 13.87
CA TYR A 148 -21.17 8.06 13.55
C TYR A 148 -22.05 8.16 12.30
N PRO A 149 -22.82 9.26 12.06
CA PRO A 149 -23.64 9.37 10.85
C PRO A 149 -22.85 9.38 9.55
N ILE A 150 -21.56 9.81 9.60
CA ILE A 150 -20.67 9.79 8.45
C ILE A 150 -20.09 8.37 8.27
N ALA A 151 -19.70 7.73 9.37
CA ALA A 151 -19.24 6.35 9.36
C ALA A 151 -20.28 5.41 8.73
N ASP A 152 -21.57 5.55 9.11
CA ASP A 152 -22.67 4.74 8.55
C ASP A 152 -22.80 4.88 7.04
N LYS A 153 -22.64 6.09 6.50
CA LYS A 153 -22.66 6.29 5.03
C LYS A 153 -21.53 5.53 4.33
N TYR A 154 -20.32 5.54 4.91
CA TYR A 154 -19.19 4.80 4.36
C TYR A 154 -19.34 3.29 4.54
N ILE A 155 -19.95 2.81 5.64
CA ILE A 155 -20.27 1.41 5.84
C ILE A 155 -21.22 0.92 4.74
N GLN A 156 -22.31 1.63 4.47
CA GLN A 156 -23.25 1.28 3.41
C GLN A 156 -22.62 1.25 2.01
N LEU A 157 -21.58 2.06 1.76
CA LEU A 157 -20.78 1.98 0.54
C LEU A 157 -19.87 0.76 0.53
N LEU A 158 -19.25 0.44 1.66
CA LEU A 158 -18.32 -0.68 1.78
C LEU A 158 -19.03 -2.03 1.69
N GLU A 159 -20.26 -2.16 2.18
CA GLU A 159 -21.13 -3.35 2.07
C GLU A 159 -21.36 -3.77 0.62
N LYS A 160 -21.30 -2.82 -0.34
CA LYS A 160 -21.46 -3.09 -1.77
C LYS A 160 -20.19 -3.65 -2.41
N THR A 161 -19.09 -3.78 -1.67
CA THR A 161 -17.81 -4.29 -2.19
C THR A 161 -17.67 -5.78 -1.92
N TRP A 162 -17.04 -6.52 -2.85
CA TRP A 162 -16.90 -7.97 -2.74
C TRP A 162 -15.97 -8.41 -1.60
N PHE A 163 -14.85 -7.70 -1.40
CA PHE A 163 -13.82 -8.15 -0.46
C PHE A 163 -13.99 -7.61 0.98
N TYR A 164 -14.77 -6.56 1.18
CA TYR A 164 -14.92 -5.92 2.48
C TYR A 164 -16.36 -5.98 3.01
N LYS A 165 -17.26 -6.66 2.29
CA LYS A 165 -18.66 -6.83 2.69
C LYS A 165 -18.76 -7.45 4.09
N ASP A 166 -18.06 -8.57 4.30
CA ASP A 166 -18.12 -9.32 5.57
C ASP A 166 -17.60 -8.48 6.74
N TRP A 167 -16.56 -7.66 6.49
CA TRP A 167 -16.06 -6.72 7.50
C TRP A 167 -17.07 -5.61 7.79
N ALA A 168 -17.74 -5.07 6.77
CA ALA A 168 -18.70 -3.98 6.92
C ALA A 168 -20.01 -4.43 7.59
N THR A 169 -20.40 -5.70 7.39
CA THR A 169 -21.60 -6.30 8.01
C THR A 169 -21.33 -6.90 9.39
N ALA A 170 -20.05 -7.10 9.76
CA ALA A 170 -19.72 -7.49 11.12
C ALA A 170 -20.25 -6.43 12.08
N PRO A 171 -20.90 -6.81 13.21
CA PRO A 171 -21.37 -5.83 14.18
C PRO A 171 -20.16 -5.03 14.67
N VAL A 172 -20.03 -3.81 14.19
CA VAL A 172 -19.09 -2.85 14.76
C VAL A 172 -19.68 -2.52 16.13
N SER A 173 -19.26 -3.28 17.14
CA SER A 173 -19.65 -2.99 18.52
C SER A 173 -19.03 -1.64 18.86
N TYR A 174 -19.85 -0.60 18.81
CA TYR A 174 -19.54 0.71 19.35
C TYR A 174 -19.55 0.60 20.89
N THR A 175 -18.51 0.00 21.43
CA THR A 175 -18.26 0.00 22.89
C THR A 175 -17.10 0.91 23.22
#